data_fe06560840af5dc7347f9a597113a19d
#
_entry.id   fe06560840af5dc7347f9a597113a19d
#
_cell.length_a   1.000
_cell.length_b   1.000
_cell.length_c   1.000
_cell.angle_alpha   90.00
_cell.angle_beta   90.00
_cell.angle_gamma   90.00
#
_symmetry.space_group_name_H-M   'P 1'
#
loop_
_entity.id
_entity.type
_entity.pdbx_description
1 polymer ?
#
loop_
_entity_poly.entity_id
_entity_poly.type
_entity_poly.pdbx_seq_one_letter_code
_entity_poly.pdbx_strand_id
1 'polypeptide(L)'
;MAKYTTATVSQRRDQFLSSWQEFAPDVTFAGISLAQFEEESKKPLDVRKDMADATTKLKGLMLKRDKADASLNDEVILIAHAIRGNPEFGEDCEFYRSLGFIPKSERKKATQGRKKAAPDAATVEPPAANAA
;
A
#
# COMPACT_ATOMS: atom_id res chain seq x y z
N MET A 1 12.71 0.78 -15.53
CA MET A 1 12.73 -0.69 -15.40
C MET A 1 14.16 -1.18 -15.18
N ALA A 2 14.35 -2.08 -14.24
CA ALA A 2 15.68 -2.59 -13.97
C ALA A 2 16.16 -3.51 -15.09
N LYS A 3 17.37 -3.28 -15.56
CA LYS A 3 17.97 -4.06 -16.62
C LYS A 3 18.37 -5.47 -16.16
N TYR A 4 18.71 -5.60 -14.90
CA TYR A 4 19.15 -6.87 -14.31
C TYR A 4 18.23 -7.29 -13.19
N THR A 5 17.93 -8.58 -13.12
CA THR A 5 17.13 -9.13 -12.01
C THR A 5 18.05 -9.56 -10.87
N THR A 6 17.48 -9.71 -9.68
CA THR A 6 18.22 -10.21 -8.52
C THR A 6 18.81 -11.59 -8.80
N ALA A 7 18.02 -12.46 -9.41
CA ALA A 7 18.46 -13.81 -9.73
C ALA A 7 19.66 -13.80 -10.71
N THR A 8 19.59 -12.96 -11.73
CA THR A 8 20.67 -12.84 -12.72
C THR A 8 21.97 -12.35 -12.08
N VAL A 9 21.87 -11.32 -11.24
CA VAL A 9 23.04 -10.73 -10.57
C VAL A 9 23.65 -11.73 -9.59
N SER A 10 22.83 -12.38 -8.78
CA SER A 10 23.30 -13.37 -7.81
C SER A 10 23.95 -14.55 -8.47
N GLN A 11 23.34 -15.08 -9.53
CA GLN A 11 23.87 -16.22 -10.27
C GLN A 11 25.21 -15.89 -10.91
N ARG A 12 25.33 -14.72 -11.51
CA ARG A 12 26.58 -14.30 -12.14
C ARG A 12 27.69 -14.13 -11.11
N ARG A 13 27.37 -13.53 -9.98
CA ARG A 13 28.31 -13.37 -8.89
C ARG A 13 28.83 -14.73 -8.40
N ASP A 14 27.92 -15.65 -8.12
CA ASP A 14 28.27 -16.97 -7.60
C ASP A 14 29.10 -17.75 -8.61
N GLN A 15 28.77 -17.66 -9.89
CA GLN A 15 29.50 -18.33 -10.95
C GLN A 15 30.92 -17.80 -11.07
N PHE A 16 31.09 -16.49 -11.01
CA PHE A 16 32.41 -15.86 -11.08
C PHE A 16 33.26 -16.21 -9.86
N LEU A 17 32.66 -16.14 -8.66
CA LEU A 17 33.37 -16.48 -7.43
C LEU A 17 33.83 -17.94 -7.43
N SER A 18 32.94 -18.85 -7.78
CA SER A 18 33.24 -20.27 -7.81
C SER A 18 34.36 -20.60 -8.82
N SER A 19 34.23 -20.06 -10.02
CA SER A 19 35.23 -20.31 -11.08
C SER A 19 36.57 -19.70 -10.72
N TRP A 20 36.59 -18.50 -10.22
CA TRP A 20 37.81 -17.82 -9.83
C TRP A 20 38.51 -18.56 -8.69
N GLN A 21 37.73 -18.97 -7.70
CA GLN A 21 38.22 -19.72 -6.57
C GLN A 21 38.86 -21.05 -7.00
N GLU A 22 38.27 -21.72 -7.98
CA GLU A 22 38.71 -23.04 -8.43
C GLU A 22 39.90 -22.95 -9.35
N PHE A 23 39.90 -22.02 -10.32
CA PHE A 23 40.90 -22.00 -11.36
C PHE A 23 42.07 -21.03 -11.14
N ALA A 24 41.84 -19.96 -10.43
CA ALA A 24 42.88 -18.93 -10.27
C ALA A 24 42.73 -18.13 -8.94
N PRO A 25 42.74 -18.81 -7.80
CA PRO A 25 42.44 -18.12 -6.52
C PRO A 25 43.46 -17.04 -6.17
N ASP A 26 44.68 -17.16 -6.60
CA ASP A 26 45.75 -16.22 -6.26
C ASP A 26 46.05 -15.20 -7.35
N VAL A 27 45.30 -15.24 -8.44
CA VAL A 27 45.56 -14.34 -9.58
C VAL A 27 44.64 -13.12 -9.50
N THR A 28 45.22 -11.97 -9.82
CA THR A 28 44.50 -10.71 -9.90
C THR A 28 44.21 -10.39 -11.36
N PHE A 29 42.96 -10.06 -11.68
CA PHE A 29 42.55 -9.67 -13.03
C PHE A 29 42.09 -8.22 -13.03
N ALA A 30 42.56 -7.46 -13.98
CA ALA A 30 42.24 -6.04 -14.13
C ALA A 30 42.49 -5.23 -12.84
N GLY A 31 43.51 -5.65 -12.08
CA GLY A 31 43.84 -5.00 -10.82
C GLY A 31 42.91 -5.35 -9.65
N ILE A 32 42.02 -6.32 -9.84
CA ILE A 32 41.06 -6.74 -8.83
C ILE A 32 41.39 -8.15 -8.35
N SER A 33 41.57 -8.32 -7.05
CA SER A 33 41.79 -9.63 -6.44
C SER A 33 40.44 -10.32 -6.18
N LEU A 34 40.49 -11.63 -5.92
CA LEU A 34 39.30 -12.40 -5.59
C LEU A 34 38.59 -11.82 -4.38
N ALA A 35 39.34 -11.46 -3.33
CA ALA A 35 38.77 -10.87 -2.12
C ALA A 35 38.08 -9.53 -2.40
N GLN A 36 38.69 -8.69 -3.22
CA GLN A 36 38.10 -7.41 -3.62
C GLN A 36 36.83 -7.62 -4.42
N PHE A 37 36.82 -8.57 -5.35
CA PHE A 37 35.64 -8.88 -6.13
C PHE A 37 34.52 -9.41 -5.24
N GLU A 38 34.83 -10.24 -4.27
CA GLU A 38 33.86 -10.77 -3.33
C GLU A 38 33.18 -9.65 -2.56
N GLU A 39 33.95 -8.69 -2.05
CA GLU A 39 33.40 -7.55 -1.30
C GLU A 39 32.59 -6.61 -2.20
N GLU A 40 33.15 -6.26 -3.36
CA GLU A 40 32.45 -5.34 -4.27
C GLU A 40 31.17 -5.91 -4.84
N SER A 41 31.17 -7.22 -5.11
CA SER A 41 30.01 -7.89 -5.68
C SER A 41 28.87 -8.08 -4.68
N LYS A 42 29.10 -7.84 -3.41
CA LYS A 42 28.01 -7.83 -2.40
C LYS A 42 27.15 -6.59 -2.51
N LYS A 43 27.70 -5.47 -2.96
CA LYS A 43 27.00 -4.19 -2.99
C LYS A 43 25.63 -4.23 -3.69
N PRO A 44 25.52 -4.81 -4.91
CA PRO A 44 24.22 -4.89 -5.56
C PRO A 44 23.20 -5.70 -4.76
N LEU A 45 23.64 -6.74 -4.08
CA LEU A 45 22.76 -7.58 -3.28
C LEU A 45 22.34 -6.86 -2.00
N ASP A 46 23.25 -6.13 -1.38
CA ASP A 46 22.97 -5.35 -0.16
C ASP A 46 21.97 -4.24 -0.47
N VAL A 47 22.13 -3.55 -1.59
CA VAL A 47 21.18 -2.52 -2.01
C VAL A 47 19.79 -3.11 -2.21
N ARG A 48 19.72 -4.29 -2.83
CA ARG A 48 18.43 -4.96 -3.03
C ARG A 48 17.79 -5.39 -1.73
N LYS A 49 18.59 -5.81 -0.76
CA LYS A 49 18.09 -6.13 0.57
C LYS A 49 17.53 -4.89 1.25
N ASP A 50 18.26 -3.78 1.17
CA ASP A 50 17.79 -2.51 1.74
C ASP A 50 16.48 -2.08 1.09
N MET A 51 16.34 -2.27 -0.21
CA MET A 51 15.09 -1.97 -0.91
C MET A 51 13.93 -2.84 -0.42
N ALA A 52 14.19 -4.12 -0.21
CA ALA A 52 13.18 -5.03 0.32
C ALA A 52 12.75 -4.63 1.73
N ASP A 53 13.72 -4.27 2.56
CA ASP A 53 13.45 -3.82 3.93
C ASP A 53 12.64 -2.52 3.92
N ALA A 54 12.99 -1.58 3.05
CA ALA A 54 12.26 -0.32 2.88
C ALA A 54 10.83 -0.57 2.40
N THR A 55 10.64 -1.52 1.50
CA THR A 55 9.31 -1.88 1.01
C THR A 55 8.44 -2.46 2.13
N THR A 56 9.02 -3.34 2.96
CA THR A 56 8.33 -3.92 4.11
C THR A 56 7.93 -2.82 5.10
N LYS A 57 8.86 -1.90 5.36
CA LYS A 57 8.60 -0.76 6.24
C LYS A 57 7.48 0.12 5.69
N LEU A 58 7.51 0.37 4.39
CA LEU A 58 6.47 1.16 3.73
C LEU A 58 5.10 0.50 3.87
N LYS A 59 5.01 -0.80 3.68
CA LYS A 59 3.75 -1.54 3.85
C LYS A 59 3.22 -1.39 5.27
N GLY A 60 4.10 -1.48 6.26
CA GLY A 60 3.72 -1.26 7.66
C GLY A 60 3.17 0.13 7.91
N LEU A 61 3.81 1.15 7.33
CA LEU A 61 3.36 2.52 7.44
C LEU A 61 2.02 2.74 6.73
N MET A 62 1.79 2.08 5.62
CA MET A 62 0.51 2.15 4.91
C MET A 62 -0.62 1.59 5.77
N LEU A 63 -0.37 0.48 6.47
CA LEU A 63 -1.36 -0.08 7.40
C LEU A 63 -1.64 0.86 8.55
N LYS A 64 -0.60 1.52 9.08
CA LYS A 64 -0.77 2.51 10.15
C LYS A 64 -1.58 3.70 9.68
N ARG A 65 -1.30 4.18 8.47
CA ARG A 65 -2.06 5.27 7.86
C ARG A 65 -3.54 4.89 7.75
N ASP A 66 -3.81 3.71 7.20
CA ASP A 66 -5.19 3.25 6.99
C ASP A 66 -5.95 3.14 8.31
N LYS A 67 -5.28 2.66 9.36
CA LYS A 67 -5.90 2.60 10.69
C LYS A 67 -6.15 4.00 11.26
N ALA A 68 -5.20 4.90 11.09
CA ALA A 68 -5.36 6.29 11.56
C ALA A 68 -6.50 6.98 10.83
N ASP A 69 -6.59 6.78 9.52
CA ASP A 69 -7.65 7.35 8.70
C ASP A 69 -9.03 6.82 9.13
N ALA A 70 -9.13 5.52 9.38
CA ALA A 70 -10.37 4.91 9.85
C ALA A 70 -10.76 5.46 11.22
N SER A 71 -9.80 5.58 12.13
CA SER A 71 -10.03 6.14 13.46
C SER A 71 -10.52 7.58 13.38
N LEU A 72 -9.90 8.40 12.54
CA LEU A 72 -10.33 9.78 12.31
C LEU A 72 -11.76 9.82 11.77
N ASN A 73 -12.07 8.97 10.81
CA ASN A 73 -13.40 8.92 10.24
C ASN A 73 -14.46 8.58 11.30
N ASP A 74 -14.14 7.61 12.16
CA ASP A 74 -15.05 7.23 13.25
C ASP A 74 -15.28 8.39 14.22
N GLU A 75 -14.22 9.11 14.56
CA GLU A 75 -14.33 10.29 15.43
C GLU A 75 -15.16 11.39 14.77
N VAL A 76 -14.94 11.64 13.50
CA VAL A 76 -15.69 12.64 12.74
C VAL A 76 -17.18 12.32 12.76
N ILE A 77 -17.54 11.07 12.53
CA ILE A 77 -18.92 10.62 12.56
C ILE A 77 -19.53 10.79 13.96
N LEU A 78 -18.77 10.41 14.97
CA LEU A 78 -19.22 10.54 16.36
C LEU A 78 -19.48 12.00 16.71
N ILE A 79 -18.56 12.89 16.35
CA ILE A 79 -18.70 14.33 16.60
C ILE A 79 -19.90 14.90 15.83
N ALA A 80 -20.05 14.49 14.58
CA ALA A 80 -21.19 14.94 13.77
C ALA A 80 -22.52 14.55 14.40
N HIS A 81 -22.62 13.33 14.93
CA HIS A 81 -23.80 12.88 15.65
C HIS A 81 -24.05 13.70 16.93
N ALA A 82 -22.98 14.03 17.64
CA ALA A 82 -23.08 14.85 18.84
C ALA A 82 -23.55 16.25 18.51
N ILE A 83 -23.12 16.84 17.42
CA ILE A 83 -23.58 18.17 16.97
C ILE A 83 -25.06 18.11 16.61
N ARG A 84 -25.47 17.08 15.90
CA ARG A 84 -26.88 16.90 15.53
C ARG A 84 -27.79 16.79 16.73
N GLY A 85 -27.33 16.12 17.79
CA GLY A 85 -28.09 15.93 19.01
C GLY A 85 -28.00 17.07 20.02
N ASN A 86 -27.15 18.08 19.73
CA ASN A 86 -26.94 19.18 20.64
C ASN A 86 -28.10 20.21 20.54
N PRO A 87 -28.75 20.59 21.68
CA PRO A 87 -29.88 21.55 21.62
C PRO A 87 -29.48 22.93 21.11
N GLU A 88 -28.21 23.33 21.28
CA GLU A 88 -27.76 24.66 20.84
C GLU A 88 -27.43 24.71 19.36
N PHE A 89 -27.04 23.59 18.76
CA PHE A 89 -26.59 23.54 17.36
C PHE A 89 -27.59 22.82 16.49
N GLY A 90 -27.58 21.51 16.54
CA GLY A 90 -28.52 20.72 15.75
C GLY A 90 -28.06 20.57 14.29
N GLU A 91 -28.87 19.85 13.55
CA GLU A 91 -28.57 19.45 12.18
C GLU A 91 -28.61 20.60 11.18
N ASP A 92 -29.45 21.60 11.42
CA ASP A 92 -29.65 22.72 10.49
C ASP A 92 -28.73 23.90 10.75
N CYS A 93 -27.84 23.82 11.74
CA CYS A 93 -26.93 24.92 12.04
C CYS A 93 -25.81 25.05 11.00
N GLU A 94 -25.23 26.24 10.92
CA GLU A 94 -24.12 26.50 10.00
C GLU A 94 -22.89 25.70 10.35
N PHE A 95 -22.69 25.42 11.63
CA PHE A 95 -21.56 24.62 12.06
C PHE A 95 -21.59 23.23 11.40
N TYR A 96 -22.74 22.57 11.44
CA TYR A 96 -22.90 21.26 10.84
C TYR A 96 -22.67 21.31 9.31
N ARG A 97 -23.20 22.35 8.67
CA ARG A 97 -23.02 22.56 7.23
C ARG A 97 -21.56 22.82 6.86
N SER A 98 -20.87 23.61 7.70
CA SER A 98 -19.47 23.94 7.44
C SER A 98 -18.55 22.71 7.48
N LEU A 99 -18.98 21.65 8.15
CA LEU A 99 -18.24 20.39 8.22
C LEU A 99 -18.41 19.53 6.97
N GLY A 100 -19.23 19.99 6.03
CA GLY A 100 -19.48 19.27 4.79
C GLY A 100 -20.68 18.34 4.80
N PHE A 101 -21.46 18.35 5.88
CA PHE A 101 -22.65 17.51 5.98
C PHE A 101 -23.88 18.26 5.48
N ILE A 102 -24.80 17.51 4.92
CA ILE A 102 -26.07 18.03 4.43
C ILE A 102 -27.15 17.71 5.44
N PRO A 103 -27.91 18.74 5.96
CA PRO A 103 -29.01 18.49 6.89
C PRO A 103 -30.04 17.54 6.29
N LYS A 104 -30.66 16.77 7.15
CA LYS A 104 -31.70 15.82 6.74
C LYS A 104 -32.82 16.49 5.95
N SER A 105 -33.21 17.70 6.36
CA SER A 105 -34.26 18.47 5.70
C SER A 105 -33.91 18.84 4.24
N GLU A 106 -32.62 18.89 3.89
CA GLU A 106 -32.16 19.27 2.57
C GLU A 106 -31.70 18.09 1.74
N ARG A 107 -31.66 16.90 2.30
CA ARG A 107 -31.23 15.70 1.57
C ARG A 107 -32.28 15.30 0.55
N LYS A 108 -31.81 15.02 -0.65
CA LYS A 108 -32.70 14.50 -1.68
C LYS A 108 -33.11 13.09 -1.32
N LYS A 109 -34.37 12.78 -1.54
CA LYS A 109 -34.87 11.44 -1.29
C LYS A 109 -34.23 10.48 -2.30
N ALA A 110 -33.78 9.33 -1.81
CA ALA A 110 -33.24 8.30 -2.68
C ALA A 110 -34.34 7.72 -3.54
N THR A 111 -34.09 7.57 -4.82
CA THR A 111 -35.06 6.94 -5.73
C THR A 111 -34.99 5.43 -5.58
N GLN A 112 -36.13 4.78 -5.83
CA GLN A 112 -36.20 3.33 -5.78
C GLN A 112 -35.19 2.67 -6.74
N GLY A 113 -35.07 3.23 -7.92
CA GLY A 113 -34.16 2.70 -8.92
C GLY A 113 -32.70 2.67 -8.49
N ARG A 114 -32.29 3.66 -7.73
CA ARG A 114 -30.91 3.73 -7.27
C ARG A 114 -30.57 2.61 -6.31
N LYS A 115 -31.49 2.23 -5.48
CA LYS A 115 -31.28 1.13 -4.57
C LYS A 115 -31.01 -0.18 -5.30
N LYS A 116 -31.72 -0.39 -6.38
CA LYS A 116 -31.55 -1.61 -7.19
C LYS A 116 -30.23 -1.60 -7.95
N ALA A 117 -29.84 -0.47 -8.42
CA ALA A 117 -28.59 -0.35 -9.17
C ALA A 117 -27.37 -0.69 -8.31
N ALA A 118 -27.58 -0.49 -7.10
CA ALA A 118 -26.50 -0.83 -6.22
C ALA A 118 -26.34 -2.31 -6.07
N PRO A 119 -26.97 -2.72 -6.84
CA PRO A 119 -26.62 -3.77 -6.84
C PRO A 119 -26.11 -4.53 -7.35
N ASP A 120 -25.92 -3.92 -7.35
CA ASP A 120 -25.64 -4.47 -7.77
C ASP A 120 -24.84 -4.97 -7.93
N ALA A 121 -24.75 -4.71 -7.67
CA ALA A 121 -24.38 -5.11 -7.87
C ALA A 121 -23.89 -5.79 -7.80
N ALA A 122 -23.97 -5.75 -7.52
CA ALA A 122 -23.93 -6.42 -7.50
C ALA A 122 -23.80 -7.24 -7.52
N THR A 123 -24.02 -7.19 -7.51
CA THR A 123 -24.29 -7.99 -7.57
C THR A 123 -24.14 -8.79 -7.73
N VAL A 124 -24.05 -8.69 -7.51
CA VAL A 124 -24.19 -9.49 -7.71
C VAL A 124 -24.30 -10.30 -7.83
N GLU A 125 -24.22 -10.42 -7.70
CA GLU A 125 -24.65 -11.17 -7.84
C GLU A 125 -24.76 -11.88 -8.13
N PRO A 126 -24.80 -11.98 -8.04
CA PRO A 126 -25.08 -12.75 -8.30
C PRO A 126 -25.35 -13.48 -8.56
N PRO A 127 -25.42 -13.55 -8.50
CA PRO A 127 -25.84 -14.23 -8.70
C PRO A 127 -26.28 -14.87 -8.79
N ALA A 128 -26.26 -14.79 -8.64
CA ALA A 128 -26.78 -15.25 -8.64
C ALA A 128 -27.21 -15.77 -8.75
N ALA A 129 -27.20 -15.66 -8.71
CA ALA A 129 -27.72 -16.01 -8.77
C ALA A 129 -28.17 -16.49 -8.94
N ASN A 130 -28.29 -16.50 -9.03
CA ASN A 130 -28.77 -16.85 -9.23
C ASN A 130 -29.41 -17.14 -9.29
N ALA A 131 -29.40 -16.95 -9.26
CA ALA A 131 -29.95 -16.91 -9.33
C ALA A 131 -30.55 -17.13 -9.47
N ALA A 132 -30.43 -17.42 -9.53
CA ALA A 132 -30.83 -17.61 -9.92
C ALA A 132 -31.33 -17.62 -9.80
#